data_162de39131166fe623f8db8a21eb5aa7
#
_entry.id   162de39131166fe623f8db8a21eb5aa7
#
_cell.length_a   1.000
_cell.length_b   1.000
_cell.length_c   1.000
_cell.angle_alpha   90.00
_cell.angle_beta   90.00
_cell.angle_gamma   90.00
#
_symmetry.space_group_name_H-M   'P 1'
#
loop_
_entity.id
_entity.type
_entity.pdbx_description
1 polymer ?
#
loop_
_entity_poly.entity_id
_entity_poly.type
_entity_poly.pdbx_seq_one_letter_code
_entity_poly.pdbx_strand_id
1 'polypeptide(L)'
;MKYLLAASGMLLLTACGGNTRVPVQMDNVVAANAPWLTVEESRNIVPVSGLEHSVKIEPTPTISGAVEAQLRQQLKSRYSTDLIVRCRDVEASMAVDTDQAPGTISMQLATSCRINARGSESSHSYRARESVPATRNADGVNYQAAFPQLVAITSKEIAGNLATDIVASNKR
;
A
#
# COMPACT_ATOMS: atom_id res chain seq x y z
N MET A 1 44.47 34.05 45.70
CA MET A 1 43.89 34.20 44.38
C MET A 1 43.73 32.80 43.77
N LYS A 2 42.50 32.29 43.75
CA LYS A 2 42.17 30.97 43.18
C LYS A 2 41.16 31.22 42.06
N TYR A 3 41.58 31.00 40.82
CA TYR A 3 40.70 31.10 39.66
C TYR A 3 40.04 29.77 39.44
N LEU A 4 38.70 29.72 39.59
CA LEU A 4 37.81 28.62 39.19
C LEU A 4 37.44 28.79 37.72
N LEU A 5 37.98 27.95 36.84
CA LEU A 5 37.54 27.82 35.47
C LEU A 5 36.30 26.95 35.42
N ALA A 6 35.13 27.54 35.14
CA ALA A 6 33.91 26.82 34.84
C ALA A 6 33.95 26.39 33.37
N ALA A 7 34.11 25.10 33.12
CA ALA A 7 33.98 24.49 31.79
C ALA A 7 32.47 24.27 31.53
N SER A 8 31.87 25.13 30.71
CA SER A 8 30.49 24.92 30.18
C SER A 8 30.52 23.85 29.08
N GLY A 9 30.13 22.65 29.44
CA GLY A 9 29.92 21.56 28.48
C GLY A 9 28.65 21.82 27.66
N MET A 10 28.81 22.17 26.39
CA MET A 10 27.74 22.23 25.41
C MET A 10 27.33 20.80 25.04
N LEU A 11 26.22 20.32 25.59
CA LEU A 11 25.53 19.10 25.17
C LEU A 11 24.91 19.34 23.79
N LEU A 12 25.58 18.89 22.75
CA LEU A 12 25.01 18.77 21.40
C LEU A 12 23.96 17.65 21.44
N LEU A 13 22.69 18.01 21.60
CA LEU A 13 21.56 17.14 21.34
C LEU A 13 21.51 16.89 19.82
N THR A 14 22.15 15.82 19.36
CA THR A 14 21.90 15.30 18.02
C THR A 14 20.48 14.73 18.00
N ALA A 15 19.53 15.51 17.51
CA ALA A 15 18.20 15.01 17.15
C ALA A 15 18.38 14.03 15.98
N CYS A 16 18.50 12.75 16.28
CA CYS A 16 18.34 11.69 15.29
C CYS A 16 16.90 11.78 14.75
N GLY A 17 16.74 12.33 13.56
CA GLY A 17 15.50 12.26 12.80
C GLY A 17 15.20 10.82 12.42
N GLY A 18 14.72 10.02 13.36
CA GLY A 18 14.36 8.63 13.15
C GLY A 18 13.07 8.55 12.33
N ASN A 19 13.07 7.73 11.28
CA ASN A 19 11.83 7.35 10.59
C ASN A 19 10.92 6.61 11.56
N THR A 20 9.77 7.17 11.87
CA THR A 20 8.77 6.51 12.72
C THR A 20 8.11 5.38 11.94
N ARG A 21 8.17 4.16 12.48
CA ARG A 21 7.45 2.99 11.95
C ARG A 21 6.16 2.82 12.72
N VAL A 22 5.06 2.68 11.99
CA VAL A 22 3.72 2.57 12.55
C VAL A 22 3.11 1.25 12.10
N PRO A 23 2.87 0.29 13.01
CA PRO A 23 2.13 -0.91 12.70
C PRO A 23 0.65 -0.58 12.44
N VAL A 24 0.08 -1.12 11.37
CA VAL A 24 -1.35 -0.99 11.06
C VAL A 24 -1.94 -2.38 10.84
N GLN A 25 -2.95 -2.72 11.64
CA GLN A 25 -3.71 -3.96 11.50
C GLN A 25 -4.85 -3.77 10.48
N MET A 26 -5.06 -4.77 9.63
CA MET A 26 -6.14 -4.80 8.66
C MET A 26 -7.05 -6.00 8.95
N ASP A 27 -8.03 -5.81 9.82
CA ASP A 27 -8.83 -6.89 10.42
C ASP A 27 -9.78 -7.60 9.43
N ASN A 28 -10.10 -6.97 8.30
CA ASN A 28 -11.11 -7.47 7.36
C ASN A 28 -10.52 -8.03 6.06
N VAL A 29 -9.25 -8.42 6.07
CA VAL A 29 -8.59 -9.00 4.89
C VAL A 29 -8.86 -10.50 4.83
N VAL A 30 -9.96 -10.88 4.18
CA VAL A 30 -10.34 -12.28 3.97
C VAL A 30 -10.06 -12.66 2.53
N ALA A 31 -9.16 -13.63 2.33
CA ALA A 31 -8.86 -14.15 1.00
C ALA A 31 -10.01 -15.04 0.49
N ALA A 32 -10.55 -14.72 -0.67
CA ALA A 32 -11.47 -15.61 -1.37
C ALA A 32 -10.71 -16.77 -2.02
N ASN A 33 -11.43 -17.89 -2.28
CA ASN A 33 -10.83 -19.02 -2.97
C ASN A 33 -10.64 -18.70 -4.47
N ALA A 34 -9.42 -18.34 -4.84
CA ALA A 34 -9.00 -18.11 -6.22
C ALA A 34 -7.55 -18.60 -6.38
N PRO A 35 -7.31 -19.94 -6.40
CA PRO A 35 -5.97 -20.52 -6.38
C PRO A 35 -5.15 -20.21 -7.64
N TRP A 36 -5.80 -19.76 -8.70
CA TRP A 36 -5.19 -19.34 -9.96
C TRP A 36 -4.51 -17.95 -9.89
N LEU A 37 -4.73 -17.18 -8.80
CA LEU A 37 -4.13 -15.87 -8.59
C LEU A 37 -3.21 -15.91 -7.38
N THR A 38 -1.98 -15.44 -7.56
CA THR A 38 -0.99 -15.27 -6.49
C THR A 38 -0.31 -13.91 -6.61
N VAL A 39 0.03 -13.31 -5.47
CA VAL A 39 0.85 -12.11 -5.38
C VAL A 39 2.11 -12.44 -4.59
N GLU A 40 3.26 -12.28 -5.22
CA GLU A 40 4.54 -12.54 -4.58
C GLU A 40 4.81 -11.51 -3.48
N GLU A 41 5.45 -11.97 -2.40
CA GLU A 41 5.83 -11.06 -1.32
C GLU A 41 6.81 -9.99 -1.82
N SER A 42 6.55 -8.77 -1.39
CA SER A 42 7.37 -7.61 -1.67
C SER A 42 7.72 -6.87 -0.38
N ARG A 43 8.38 -5.73 -0.50
CA ARG A 43 8.76 -4.94 0.66
C ARG A 43 7.54 -4.47 1.44
N ASN A 44 7.40 -4.91 2.70
CA ASN A 44 6.25 -4.60 3.56
C ASN A 44 6.41 -3.25 4.30
N ILE A 45 6.68 -2.19 3.54
CA ILE A 45 6.84 -0.83 4.07
C ILE A 45 6.14 0.13 3.12
N VAL A 46 5.19 0.91 3.65
CA VAL A 46 4.45 1.94 2.90
C VAL A 46 4.86 3.32 3.44
N PRO A 47 5.62 4.11 2.67
CA PRO A 47 5.98 5.46 3.07
C PRO A 47 4.75 6.38 3.03
N VAL A 48 4.68 7.29 4.02
CA VAL A 48 3.66 8.34 4.11
C VAL A 48 4.35 9.69 4.00
N SER A 49 3.97 10.48 3.00
CA SER A 49 4.44 11.85 2.77
C SER A 49 3.38 12.88 3.19
N GLY A 50 3.78 14.16 3.29
CA GLY A 50 2.88 15.25 3.67
C GLY A 50 2.62 15.35 5.18
N LEU A 51 3.40 14.68 6.00
CA LEU A 51 3.41 14.81 7.46
C LEU A 51 4.67 15.57 7.91
N GLU A 52 4.63 16.17 9.10
CA GLU A 52 5.79 16.90 9.67
C GLU A 52 7.02 16.01 9.83
N HIS A 53 6.79 14.71 10.09
CA HIS A 53 7.85 13.72 10.25
C HIS A 53 7.71 12.60 9.24
N SER A 54 8.84 12.00 8.85
CA SER A 54 8.83 10.83 7.97
C SER A 54 8.21 9.62 8.69
N VAL A 55 7.11 9.12 8.15
CA VAL A 55 6.37 7.96 8.68
C VAL A 55 6.39 6.83 7.66
N LYS A 56 6.49 5.61 8.17
CA LYS A 56 6.37 4.38 7.39
C LYS A 56 5.36 3.46 8.06
N ILE A 57 4.36 3.01 7.32
CA ILE A 57 3.40 2.01 7.77
C ILE A 57 3.98 0.62 7.53
N GLU A 58 3.88 -0.25 8.53
CA GLU A 58 4.16 -1.68 8.45
C GLU A 58 2.82 -2.43 8.62
N PRO A 59 2.14 -2.79 7.52
CA PRO A 59 0.83 -3.41 7.60
C PRO A 59 0.87 -4.88 8.02
N THR A 60 -0.18 -5.33 8.70
CA THR A 60 -0.47 -6.72 9.01
C THR A 60 -1.91 -7.05 8.61
N PRO A 61 -2.16 -8.00 7.69
CA PRO A 61 -1.16 -8.76 6.92
C PRO A 61 -0.27 -7.86 6.03
N THR A 62 0.76 -8.44 5.40
CA THR A 62 1.65 -7.69 4.50
C THR A 62 0.87 -7.00 3.39
N ILE A 63 1.43 -5.93 2.81
CA ILE A 63 0.76 -5.21 1.71
C ILE A 63 0.48 -6.14 0.52
N SER A 64 1.40 -7.05 0.20
CA SER A 64 1.21 -8.05 -0.85
C SER A 64 0.06 -9.01 -0.51
N GLY A 65 0.01 -9.51 0.72
CA GLY A 65 -1.07 -10.38 1.19
C GLY A 65 -2.43 -9.68 1.20
N ALA A 66 -2.48 -8.40 1.60
CA ALA A 66 -3.70 -7.61 1.56
C ALA A 66 -4.20 -7.36 0.12
N VAL A 67 -3.29 -7.01 -0.79
CA VAL A 67 -3.59 -6.85 -2.22
C VAL A 67 -4.07 -8.16 -2.82
N GLU A 68 -3.40 -9.28 -2.53
CA GLU A 68 -3.81 -10.61 -2.99
C GLU A 68 -5.24 -10.93 -2.56
N ALA A 69 -5.55 -10.75 -1.28
CA ALA A 69 -6.89 -11.01 -0.76
C ALA A 69 -7.97 -10.16 -1.44
N GLN A 70 -7.70 -8.87 -1.65
CA GLN A 70 -8.61 -7.97 -2.35
C GLN A 70 -8.79 -8.36 -3.82
N LEU A 71 -7.72 -8.66 -4.55
CA LEU A 71 -7.78 -9.11 -5.94
C LEU A 71 -8.56 -10.42 -6.05
N ARG A 72 -8.29 -11.42 -5.20
CA ARG A 72 -9.03 -12.69 -5.17
C ARG A 72 -10.52 -12.47 -4.92
N GLN A 73 -10.87 -11.58 -4.01
CA GLN A 73 -12.27 -11.28 -3.70
C GLN A 73 -13.00 -10.63 -4.89
N GLN A 74 -12.35 -9.69 -5.58
CA GLN A 74 -12.94 -8.99 -6.72
C GLN A 74 -13.03 -9.89 -7.98
N LEU A 75 -12.09 -10.82 -8.14
CA LEU A 75 -11.95 -11.64 -9.34
C LEU A 75 -12.50 -13.06 -9.20
N LYS A 76 -13.01 -13.44 -8.02
CA LYS A 76 -13.48 -14.81 -7.71
C LYS A 76 -14.48 -15.39 -8.71
N SER A 77 -15.30 -14.55 -9.35
CA SER A 77 -16.31 -14.96 -10.34
C SER A 77 -15.76 -15.12 -11.75
N ARG A 78 -14.46 -14.84 -11.96
CA ARG A 78 -13.82 -14.87 -13.30
C ARG A 78 -12.93 -16.10 -13.48
N TYR A 79 -13.22 -17.15 -12.73
CA TYR A 79 -12.50 -18.40 -12.85
C TYR A 79 -12.61 -18.99 -14.27
N SER A 80 -11.49 -19.33 -14.85
CA SER A 80 -11.36 -20.09 -16.10
C SER A 80 -10.43 -21.28 -15.84
N THR A 81 -10.73 -22.43 -16.39
CA THR A 81 -9.78 -23.54 -16.47
C THR A 81 -8.55 -23.05 -17.27
N ASP A 82 -7.36 -23.39 -16.84
CA ASP A 82 -6.10 -22.97 -17.47
C ASP A 82 -5.75 -21.48 -17.37
N LEU A 83 -6.26 -20.80 -16.32
CA LEU A 83 -5.86 -19.44 -15.97
C LEU A 83 -4.88 -19.47 -14.80
N ILE A 84 -3.73 -18.84 -14.98
CA ILE A 84 -2.76 -18.56 -13.91
C ILE A 84 -2.38 -17.09 -13.98
N VAL A 85 -2.55 -16.38 -12.89
CA VAL A 85 -2.12 -14.99 -12.73
C VAL A 85 -1.12 -14.90 -11.61
N ARG A 86 0.04 -14.36 -11.90
CA ARG A 86 1.10 -14.09 -10.91
C ARG A 86 1.45 -12.63 -10.92
N CYS A 87 1.21 -11.95 -9.81
CA CYS A 87 1.58 -10.56 -9.62
C CYS A 87 2.82 -10.46 -8.72
N ARG A 88 3.65 -9.45 -8.95
CA ARG A 88 4.88 -9.17 -8.21
C ARG A 88 5.14 -7.68 -8.14
N ASP A 89 6.18 -7.30 -7.42
CA ASP A 89 6.63 -5.91 -7.32
C ASP A 89 5.50 -4.99 -6.82
N VAL A 90 4.83 -5.41 -5.72
CA VAL A 90 3.80 -4.58 -5.09
C VAL A 90 4.48 -3.41 -4.41
N GLU A 91 4.20 -2.21 -4.90
CA GLU A 91 4.69 -0.95 -4.36
C GLU A 91 3.49 -0.10 -3.94
N ALA A 92 3.51 0.38 -2.69
CA ALA A 92 2.49 1.27 -2.17
C ALA A 92 3.12 2.51 -1.54
N SER A 93 2.48 3.65 -1.71
CA SER A 93 2.84 4.89 -1.04
C SER A 93 1.59 5.70 -0.72
N MET A 94 1.64 6.46 0.37
CA MET A 94 0.58 7.37 0.78
C MET A 94 1.06 8.81 0.78
N ALA A 95 0.14 9.73 0.54
CA ALA A 95 0.36 11.15 0.69
C ALA A 95 -0.82 11.78 1.43
N VAL A 96 -0.50 12.65 2.38
CA VAL A 96 -1.47 13.46 3.14
C VAL A 96 -1.36 14.89 2.63
N ASP A 97 -2.46 15.44 2.17
CA ASP A 97 -2.59 16.83 1.74
C ASP A 97 -3.59 17.53 2.66
N THR A 98 -3.11 18.51 3.41
CA THR A 98 -3.91 19.33 4.32
C THR A 98 -3.96 20.80 3.94
N ASP A 99 -3.38 21.17 2.80
CA ASP A 99 -3.28 22.56 2.34
C ASP A 99 -4.65 23.09 1.88
N GLN A 100 -5.58 22.18 1.58
CA GLN A 100 -6.96 22.49 1.22
C GLN A 100 -7.93 21.94 2.28
N ALA A 101 -9.09 22.59 2.41
CA ALA A 101 -10.16 22.12 3.28
C ALA A 101 -11.37 21.64 2.43
N PRO A 102 -11.83 20.38 2.54
CA PRO A 102 -11.26 19.32 3.38
C PRO A 102 -9.94 18.79 2.82
N GLY A 103 -8.99 18.44 3.71
CA GLY A 103 -7.76 17.75 3.31
C GLY A 103 -8.03 16.37 2.71
N THR A 104 -7.05 15.79 2.05
CA THR A 104 -7.15 14.46 1.45
C THR A 104 -6.01 13.54 1.87
N ILE A 105 -6.29 12.26 1.93
CA ILE A 105 -5.28 11.20 2.05
C ILE A 105 -5.38 10.37 0.78
N SER A 106 -4.29 10.28 0.03
CA SER A 106 -4.22 9.50 -1.19
C SER A 106 -3.27 8.32 -1.04
N MET A 107 -3.55 7.24 -1.77
CA MET A 107 -2.67 6.09 -1.91
C MET A 107 -2.40 5.85 -3.39
N GLN A 108 -1.15 5.59 -3.72
CA GLN A 108 -0.75 5.01 -4.99
C GLN A 108 -0.32 3.58 -4.76
N LEU A 109 -0.86 2.66 -5.56
CA LEU A 109 -0.53 1.25 -5.57
C LEU A 109 -0.10 0.85 -6.98
N ALA A 110 1.00 0.11 -7.09
CA ALA A 110 1.49 -0.42 -8.35
C ALA A 110 1.85 -1.90 -8.20
N THR A 111 1.68 -2.67 -9.28
CA THR A 111 2.10 -4.08 -9.36
C THR A 111 2.26 -4.50 -10.82
N SER A 112 3.09 -5.51 -11.06
CA SER A 112 3.24 -6.12 -12.38
C SER A 112 2.71 -7.55 -12.34
N CYS A 113 1.78 -7.88 -13.24
CA CYS A 113 1.16 -9.21 -13.29
C CYS A 113 1.44 -9.89 -14.63
N ARG A 114 1.73 -11.18 -14.55
CA ARG A 114 1.82 -12.12 -15.68
C ARG A 114 0.54 -12.94 -15.72
N ILE A 115 -0.12 -12.94 -16.86
CA ILE A 115 -1.35 -13.68 -17.14
C ILE A 115 -1.00 -14.81 -18.09
N ASN A 116 -1.24 -16.05 -17.69
CA ASN A 116 -1.20 -17.21 -18.56
C ASN A 116 -2.61 -17.75 -18.68
N ALA A 117 -3.17 -17.70 -19.89
CA ALA A 117 -4.51 -18.16 -20.19
C ALA A 117 -4.46 -19.06 -21.42
N ARG A 118 -4.85 -20.33 -21.29
CA ARG A 118 -4.87 -21.33 -22.39
C ARG A 118 -3.53 -21.44 -23.12
N GLY A 119 -2.41 -21.32 -22.41
CA GLY A 119 -1.07 -21.38 -22.99
C GLY A 119 -0.56 -20.07 -23.62
N SER A 120 -1.39 -19.03 -23.68
CA SER A 120 -0.96 -17.69 -24.09
C SER A 120 -0.49 -16.91 -22.87
N GLU A 121 0.68 -16.28 -22.95
CA GLU A 121 1.26 -15.49 -21.86
C GLU A 121 1.30 -14.01 -22.23
N SER A 122 0.92 -13.16 -21.28
CA SER A 122 1.04 -11.71 -21.37
C SER A 122 1.50 -11.12 -20.04
N SER A 123 2.17 -9.96 -20.08
CA SER A 123 2.62 -9.26 -18.89
C SER A 123 2.14 -7.82 -18.93
N HIS A 124 1.58 -7.35 -17.83
CA HIS A 124 1.01 -6.02 -17.69
C HIS A 124 1.44 -5.38 -16.38
N SER A 125 1.65 -4.06 -16.39
CA SER A 125 1.89 -3.27 -15.19
C SER A 125 0.66 -2.44 -14.89
N TYR A 126 0.20 -2.51 -13.64
CA TYR A 126 -0.98 -1.80 -13.16
C TYR A 126 -0.57 -0.74 -12.16
N ARG A 127 -1.24 0.39 -12.23
CA ARG A 127 -1.10 1.47 -11.24
C ARG A 127 -2.47 2.07 -11.00
N ALA A 128 -2.81 2.22 -9.71
CA ALA A 128 -4.01 2.89 -9.26
C ALA A 128 -3.65 4.00 -8.27
N ARG A 129 -4.43 5.07 -8.27
CA ARG A 129 -4.32 6.14 -7.30
C ARG A 129 -5.71 6.57 -6.87
N GLU A 130 -5.99 6.39 -5.58
CA GLU A 130 -7.26 6.74 -4.97
C GLU A 130 -7.07 7.65 -3.77
N SER A 131 -8.09 8.38 -3.41
CA SER A 131 -8.06 9.30 -2.28
C SER A 131 -9.35 9.25 -1.46
N VAL A 132 -9.21 9.55 -0.17
CA VAL A 132 -10.33 9.72 0.77
C VAL A 132 -10.18 11.06 1.49
N PRO A 133 -11.26 11.66 2.00
CA PRO A 133 -11.17 12.85 2.83
C PRO A 133 -10.30 12.60 4.06
N ALA A 134 -9.45 13.56 4.40
CA ALA A 134 -8.65 13.50 5.60
C ALA A 134 -9.53 13.73 6.83
N THR A 135 -9.64 12.73 7.69
CA THR A 135 -10.24 12.90 9.02
C THR A 135 -9.15 13.24 10.03
N ARG A 136 -9.49 14.05 11.03
CA ARG A 136 -8.59 14.44 12.11
C ARG A 136 -9.09 13.86 13.42
N ASN A 137 -8.17 13.44 14.26
CA ASN A 137 -8.39 13.10 15.67
C ASN A 137 -7.52 14.02 16.56
N ALA A 138 -7.45 13.73 17.87
CA ALA A 138 -6.65 14.52 18.79
C ALA A 138 -5.14 14.52 18.47
N ASP A 139 -4.66 13.46 17.80
CA ASP A 139 -3.24 13.25 17.45
C ASP A 139 -2.91 13.77 16.03
N GLY A 140 -3.87 14.40 15.35
CA GLY A 140 -3.68 14.94 14.00
C GLY A 140 -4.48 14.20 12.90
N VAL A 141 -3.89 14.05 11.70
CA VAL A 141 -4.55 13.38 10.57
C VAL A 141 -4.56 11.87 10.78
N ASN A 142 -5.75 11.26 10.71
CA ASN A 142 -5.95 9.83 10.96
C ASN A 142 -5.67 8.99 9.69
N TYR A 143 -4.41 9.00 9.22
CA TYR A 143 -3.98 8.22 8.05
C TYR A 143 -4.00 6.70 8.30
N GLN A 144 -3.87 6.26 9.56
CA GLN A 144 -3.90 4.84 9.92
C GLN A 144 -5.28 4.23 9.65
N ALA A 145 -6.35 4.92 10.02
CA ALA A 145 -7.72 4.45 9.76
C ALA A 145 -8.08 4.51 8.27
N ALA A 146 -7.49 5.45 7.51
CA ALA A 146 -7.69 5.54 6.07
C ALA A 146 -6.96 4.44 5.28
N PHE A 147 -5.88 3.87 5.83
CA PHE A 147 -5.02 2.92 5.14
C PHE A 147 -5.76 1.68 4.62
N PRO A 148 -6.53 0.91 5.43
CA PRO A 148 -7.24 -0.27 4.94
C PRO A 148 -8.26 0.05 3.85
N GLN A 149 -8.96 1.18 3.97
CA GLN A 149 -9.93 1.64 2.97
C GLN A 149 -9.23 1.95 1.64
N LEU A 150 -8.11 2.67 1.69
CA LEU A 150 -7.32 3.02 0.50
C LEU A 150 -6.76 1.77 -0.18
N VAL A 151 -6.25 0.77 0.58
CA VAL A 151 -5.83 -0.51 0.01
C VAL A 151 -6.98 -1.20 -0.72
N ALA A 152 -8.17 -1.19 -0.14
CA ALA A 152 -9.33 -1.84 -0.76
C ALA A 152 -9.75 -1.17 -2.08
N ILE A 153 -9.87 0.16 -2.10
CA ILE A 153 -10.33 0.88 -3.31
C ILE A 153 -9.27 0.89 -4.43
N THR A 154 -7.98 1.06 -4.10
CA THR A 154 -6.89 0.99 -5.11
C THR A 154 -6.76 -0.43 -5.67
N SER A 155 -6.87 -1.45 -4.84
CA SER A 155 -6.85 -2.85 -5.31
C SER A 155 -8.07 -3.19 -6.19
N LYS A 156 -9.24 -2.60 -5.92
CA LYS A 156 -10.44 -2.76 -6.74
C LYS A 156 -10.24 -2.18 -8.14
N GLU A 157 -9.61 -1.02 -8.26
CA GLU A 157 -9.28 -0.43 -9.56
C GLU A 157 -8.33 -1.32 -10.34
N ILE A 158 -7.24 -1.79 -9.71
CA ILE A 158 -6.30 -2.75 -10.34
C ILE A 158 -7.03 -4.03 -10.77
N ALA A 159 -7.93 -4.55 -9.94
CA ALA A 159 -8.71 -5.74 -10.27
C ALA A 159 -9.61 -5.53 -11.50
N GLY A 160 -10.18 -4.34 -11.67
CA GLY A 160 -10.96 -3.98 -12.85
C GLY A 160 -10.15 -4.04 -14.14
N ASN A 161 -8.94 -3.46 -14.11
CA ASN A 161 -8.01 -3.47 -15.23
C ASN A 161 -7.50 -4.89 -15.54
N LEU A 162 -7.07 -5.62 -14.51
CA LEU A 162 -6.63 -7.00 -14.61
C LEU A 162 -7.74 -7.92 -15.18
N ALA A 163 -9.00 -7.71 -14.76
CA ALA A 163 -10.14 -8.46 -15.30
C ALA A 163 -10.34 -8.24 -16.80
N THR A 164 -10.11 -7.02 -17.28
CA THR A 164 -10.19 -6.68 -18.70
C THR A 164 -9.11 -7.42 -19.50
N ASP A 165 -7.88 -7.45 -19.00
CA ASP A 165 -6.76 -8.13 -19.66
C ASP A 165 -6.90 -9.65 -19.63
N ILE A 166 -7.44 -10.23 -18.54
CA ILE A 166 -7.79 -11.66 -18.48
C ILE A 166 -8.81 -12.01 -19.60
N VAL A 167 -9.85 -11.19 -19.77
CA VAL A 167 -10.84 -11.42 -20.83
C VAL A 167 -10.22 -11.31 -22.23
N ALA A 168 -9.32 -10.35 -22.43
CA ALA A 168 -8.61 -10.17 -23.69
C ALA A 168 -7.68 -11.37 -24.00
N SER A 169 -6.98 -11.89 -22.99
CA SER A 169 -6.10 -13.06 -23.12
C SER A 169 -6.88 -14.36 -23.43
N ASN A 170 -8.11 -14.50 -22.94
CA ASN A 170 -8.96 -15.65 -23.20
C ASN A 170 -9.57 -15.68 -24.61
N LYS A 171 -9.52 -14.59 -25.36
CA LYS A 171 -10.08 -14.47 -26.71
C LYS A 171 -9.08 -14.82 -27.83
N ARG A 172 -7.80 -14.95 -27.48
CA ARG A 172 -6.72 -15.34 -28.40
C ARG A 172 -6.52 -16.84 -28.39
#